data_1cd610aebb4f728c4e4cf9df4d92921b
#
_entry.id   1cd610aebb4f728c4e4cf9df4d92921b
#
_cell.length_a   1.000
_cell.length_b   1.000
_cell.length_c   1.000
_cell.angle_alpha   90.00
_cell.angle_beta   90.00
_cell.angle_gamma   90.00
#
_symmetry.space_group_name_H-M   'P 1'
#
loop_
_entity.id
_entity.type
_entity.pdbx_description
1 polymer ?
#
loop_
_entity_poly.entity_id
_entity_poly.type
_entity_poly.pdbx_seq_one_letter_code
_entity_poly.pdbx_strand_id
1 'polypeptide(L)'
;MQKIPQIFDAIGNDNLKVFSGYSKSTVRNNVLIELKPFIENYLGGQVKYNSSSGELDIKLWGKVYNCLVVGGGKSDSAAAIQGGTWDFWYANELPQHHYSFYNMALSRLTPANARAFADSNPESSNHWLYQEKIKPYLENNKDVKDVFEYWHFTMRDNANLSEVFINNQEKLYQGAFKARKIDGLWIVADGLVYDTFQASKHTLPHIEIINKINSNQILEFFLGIDWGWNHPTACLLLGIDRKGTYYLIDELYSSKIEADGVIEWINQKQTEYKRFFSFANCDNARPEQNEKLRNNSNLVIYEEKPKVEDSIALVRSVINYDNLIVSDKCSHTINEFETYRYPNEEERLKASVQADMPIKMNDDCMDALRYGLYKHLTTFNQQRSFNTIQC
;
A
#
# COMPACT_ATOMS: atom_id res chain seq x y z
N MET A 1 -15.88 5.92 15.14
CA MET A 1 -15.14 6.26 16.40
C MET A 1 -15.93 7.13 17.38
N GLN A 2 -16.67 8.15 16.95
CA GLN A 2 -17.43 9.06 17.85
C GLN A 2 -18.46 8.36 18.76
N LYS A 3 -18.96 7.18 18.40
CA LYS A 3 -19.88 6.39 19.24
C LYS A 3 -19.19 5.48 20.27
N ILE A 4 -17.87 5.29 20.21
CA ILE A 4 -17.14 4.38 21.12
C ILE A 4 -17.34 4.77 22.60
N PRO A 5 -17.24 6.04 23.03
CA PRO A 5 -17.47 6.39 24.42
C PRO A 5 -18.89 6.06 24.91
N GLN A 6 -19.90 6.23 24.07
CA GLN A 6 -21.29 5.87 24.41
C GLN A 6 -21.48 4.36 24.54
N ILE A 7 -20.78 3.59 23.70
CA ILE A 7 -20.77 2.12 23.80
C ILE A 7 -20.11 1.70 25.12
N PHE A 8 -19.00 2.33 25.50
CA PHE A 8 -18.33 2.05 26.78
C PHE A 8 -19.25 2.30 27.98
N ASP A 9 -20.01 3.38 27.95
CA ASP A 9 -20.96 3.67 29.04
C ASP A 9 -22.09 2.62 29.09
N ALA A 10 -22.56 2.15 27.94
CA ALA A 10 -23.63 1.16 27.83
C ALA A 10 -23.21 -0.24 28.27
N ILE A 11 -21.95 -0.68 27.98
CA ILE A 11 -21.45 -2.00 28.37
C ILE A 11 -20.83 -2.04 29.76
N GLY A 12 -20.55 -0.90 30.37
CA GLY A 12 -19.96 -0.80 31.71
C GLY A 12 -18.43 -0.83 31.73
N ASN A 13 -17.86 -1.07 32.91
CA ASN A 13 -16.42 -0.95 33.17
C ASN A 13 -15.80 -2.17 33.83
N ASP A 14 -16.50 -3.31 33.84
CA ASP A 14 -16.08 -4.48 34.60
C ASP A 14 -14.98 -5.30 33.92
N ASN A 15 -14.87 -5.20 32.60
CA ASN A 15 -13.95 -5.99 31.80
C ASN A 15 -13.07 -5.11 30.87
N LEU A 16 -12.09 -5.76 30.25
CA LEU A 16 -11.12 -5.12 29.39
C LEU A 16 -11.74 -4.70 28.04
N LYS A 17 -11.36 -3.51 27.58
CA LYS A 17 -11.68 -2.99 26.25
C LYS A 17 -10.44 -3.03 25.38
N VAL A 18 -10.53 -3.67 24.21
CA VAL A 18 -9.35 -3.93 23.37
C VAL A 18 -9.47 -3.22 22.03
N PHE A 19 -8.38 -2.59 21.63
CA PHE A 19 -8.17 -2.05 20.30
C PHE A 19 -7.05 -2.84 19.63
N SER A 20 -7.29 -3.39 18.46
CA SER A 20 -6.29 -4.13 17.70
C SER A 20 -6.11 -3.60 16.29
N GLY A 21 -4.94 -3.84 15.70
CA GLY A 21 -4.60 -3.56 14.31
C GLY A 21 -3.47 -4.49 13.90
N TYR A 22 -2.89 -4.31 12.73
CA TYR A 22 -1.72 -5.08 12.33
C TYR A 22 -0.60 -5.01 13.39
N SER A 23 -0.38 -3.82 13.94
CA SER A 23 0.57 -3.57 15.04
C SER A 23 0.02 -2.51 16.00
N LYS A 24 0.62 -2.36 17.20
CA LYS A 24 0.27 -1.27 18.14
C LYS A 24 0.44 0.12 17.50
N SER A 25 1.46 0.30 16.66
CA SER A 25 1.70 1.56 15.95
C SER A 25 0.61 1.87 14.94
N THR A 26 0.07 0.88 14.26
CA THR A 26 -1.06 1.05 13.34
C THR A 26 -2.30 1.57 14.08
N VAL A 27 -2.65 0.95 15.23
CA VAL A 27 -3.76 1.43 16.06
C VAL A 27 -3.55 2.86 16.54
N ARG A 28 -2.33 3.18 16.99
CA ARG A 28 -2.00 4.56 17.43
C ARG A 28 -2.24 5.56 16.30
N ASN A 29 -1.75 5.26 15.11
CA ASN A 29 -1.76 6.19 13.98
C ASN A 29 -3.15 6.31 13.31
N ASN A 30 -3.96 5.23 13.31
CA ASN A 30 -5.24 5.23 12.61
C ASN A 30 -6.43 5.47 13.55
N VAL A 31 -6.32 5.06 14.82
CA VAL A 31 -7.44 5.11 15.77
C VAL A 31 -7.22 6.16 16.86
N LEU A 32 -6.09 6.07 17.57
CA LEU A 32 -5.89 6.95 18.74
C LEU A 32 -5.63 8.40 18.35
N ILE A 33 -5.07 8.65 17.16
CA ILE A 33 -4.84 10.02 16.66
C ILE A 33 -6.14 10.82 16.52
N GLU A 34 -7.26 10.14 16.26
CA GLU A 34 -8.58 10.77 16.15
C GLU A 34 -9.39 10.63 17.45
N LEU A 35 -9.32 9.47 18.10
CA LEU A 35 -10.11 9.20 19.31
C LEU A 35 -9.68 10.09 20.47
N LYS A 36 -8.38 10.31 20.66
CA LYS A 36 -7.86 11.13 21.76
C LYS A 36 -8.33 12.58 21.69
N PRO A 37 -8.12 13.34 20.60
CA PRO A 37 -8.61 14.71 20.50
C PRO A 37 -10.15 14.79 20.62
N PHE A 38 -10.87 13.80 20.11
CA PHE A 38 -12.32 13.76 20.24
C PHE A 38 -12.76 13.67 21.71
N ILE A 39 -12.16 12.78 22.48
CA ILE A 39 -12.47 12.63 23.91
C ILE A 39 -12.06 13.86 24.70
N GLU A 40 -10.86 14.39 24.48
CA GLU A 40 -10.31 15.51 25.26
C GLU A 40 -10.98 16.84 24.92
N ASN A 41 -11.19 17.15 23.64
CA ASN A 41 -11.68 18.45 23.19
C ASN A 41 -13.22 18.58 23.19
N TYR A 42 -13.93 17.47 22.91
CA TYR A 42 -15.38 17.52 22.73
C TYR A 42 -16.16 16.90 23.89
N LEU A 43 -15.56 15.94 24.61
CA LEU A 43 -16.24 15.26 25.72
C LEU A 43 -15.69 15.62 27.11
N GLY A 44 -14.62 16.43 27.18
CA GLY A 44 -14.00 16.85 28.44
C GLY A 44 -13.32 15.72 29.20
N GLY A 45 -12.98 14.64 28.54
CA GLY A 45 -12.28 13.48 29.10
C GLY A 45 -10.76 13.61 29.05
N GLN A 46 -10.07 12.55 29.42
CA GLN A 46 -8.61 12.44 29.37
C GLN A 46 -8.22 11.07 28.78
N VAL A 47 -7.19 11.05 27.93
CA VAL A 47 -6.67 9.81 27.32
C VAL A 47 -5.17 9.69 27.60
N LYS A 48 -4.77 8.62 28.29
CA LYS A 48 -3.38 8.29 28.56
C LYS A 48 -3.01 6.97 27.89
N TYR A 49 -2.02 6.99 27.03
CA TYR A 49 -1.54 5.80 26.29
C TYR A 49 -0.06 5.56 26.58
N ASN A 50 0.25 4.32 26.95
CA ASN A 50 1.61 3.82 27.10
C ASN A 50 1.97 2.93 25.89
N SER A 51 2.84 3.43 25.01
CA SER A 51 3.20 2.74 23.77
C SER A 51 3.99 1.43 24.00
N SER A 52 4.71 1.31 25.11
CA SER A 52 5.50 0.11 25.42
C SER A 52 4.60 -1.03 25.89
N SER A 53 3.77 -0.82 26.92
CA SER A 53 2.85 -1.85 27.44
C SER A 53 1.63 -2.04 26.53
N GLY A 54 1.17 -0.99 25.86
CA GLY A 54 -0.10 -0.95 25.12
C GLY A 54 -1.29 -0.55 25.98
N GLU A 55 -1.07 -0.22 27.25
CA GLU A 55 -2.12 0.24 28.16
C GLU A 55 -2.68 1.59 27.73
N LEU A 56 -4.00 1.70 27.74
CA LEU A 56 -4.75 2.88 27.33
C LEU A 56 -5.83 3.16 28.36
N ASP A 57 -5.67 4.23 29.15
CA ASP A 57 -6.67 4.68 30.09
C ASP A 57 -7.50 5.82 29.49
N ILE A 58 -8.81 5.67 29.52
CA ILE A 58 -9.76 6.68 29.08
C ILE A 58 -10.59 7.11 30.31
N LYS A 59 -10.37 8.35 30.78
CA LYS A 59 -11.18 8.95 31.83
C LYS A 59 -12.30 9.75 31.19
N LEU A 60 -13.54 9.37 31.46
CA LEU A 60 -14.73 10.02 30.90
C LEU A 60 -15.94 9.84 31.84
N TRP A 61 -16.72 10.90 32.01
CA TRP A 61 -17.94 10.91 32.85
C TRP A 61 -17.75 10.36 34.27
N GLY A 62 -16.60 10.68 34.86
CA GLY A 62 -16.25 10.24 36.20
C GLY A 62 -15.80 8.76 36.32
N LYS A 63 -15.71 8.05 35.23
CA LYS A 63 -15.24 6.64 35.15
C LYS A 63 -13.85 6.56 34.50
N VAL A 64 -13.12 5.51 34.84
CA VAL A 64 -11.86 5.16 34.15
C VAL A 64 -12.08 3.85 33.41
N TYR A 65 -11.97 3.88 32.09
CA TYR A 65 -12.03 2.69 31.23
C TYR A 65 -10.62 2.20 30.95
N ASN A 66 -10.31 1.00 31.42
CA ASN A 66 -9.04 0.33 31.17
C ASN A 66 -9.10 -0.35 29.80
N CYS A 67 -8.24 0.09 28.90
CA CYS A 67 -8.18 -0.41 27.55
C CYS A 67 -6.78 -0.98 27.26
N LEU A 68 -6.70 -1.86 26.25
CA LEU A 68 -5.44 -2.42 25.79
C LEU A 68 -5.32 -2.25 24.27
N VAL A 69 -4.15 -1.83 23.81
CA VAL A 69 -3.80 -1.75 22.40
C VAL A 69 -2.86 -2.91 22.06
N VAL A 70 -3.24 -3.73 21.09
CA VAL A 70 -2.50 -4.95 20.69
C VAL A 70 -2.26 -5.01 19.19
N GLY A 71 -1.18 -5.70 18.77
CA GLY A 71 -0.96 -6.08 17.37
C GLY A 71 -1.53 -7.46 17.11
N GLY A 72 -2.24 -7.63 16.00
CA GLY A 72 -2.88 -8.89 15.61
C GLY A 72 -2.39 -9.47 14.27
N GLY A 73 -1.41 -8.83 13.62
CA GLY A 73 -0.98 -9.17 12.25
C GLY A 73 -0.08 -10.40 12.12
N LYS A 74 0.43 -10.96 13.21
CA LYS A 74 1.34 -12.12 13.17
C LYS A 74 0.70 -13.38 13.71
N SER A 75 1.20 -14.54 13.28
CA SER A 75 0.69 -15.86 13.72
C SER A 75 0.80 -16.10 15.23
N ASP A 76 1.83 -15.54 15.89
CA ASP A 76 2.08 -15.63 17.33
C ASP A 76 1.29 -14.60 18.15
N SER A 77 0.66 -13.63 17.51
CA SER A 77 -0.11 -12.57 18.19
C SER A 77 -1.28 -13.12 19.04
N ALA A 78 -1.84 -14.26 18.64
CA ALA A 78 -2.91 -14.94 19.39
C ALA A 78 -2.49 -15.33 20.82
N ALA A 79 -1.22 -15.72 21.02
CA ALA A 79 -0.68 -16.09 22.33
C ALA A 79 -0.65 -14.90 23.30
N ALA A 80 -0.42 -13.70 22.80
CA ALA A 80 -0.33 -12.48 23.60
C ALA A 80 -1.66 -12.03 24.23
N ILE A 81 -2.80 -12.57 23.75
CA ILE A 81 -4.14 -12.22 24.21
C ILE A 81 -4.86 -13.37 24.95
N GLN A 82 -4.12 -14.41 25.32
CA GLN A 82 -4.68 -15.50 26.11
C GLN A 82 -5.00 -15.03 27.56
N GLY A 83 -6.13 -15.46 28.08
CA GLY A 83 -6.48 -15.33 29.50
C GLY A 83 -7.25 -14.06 29.90
N GLY A 84 -7.52 -13.13 29.00
CA GLY A 84 -8.34 -11.95 29.30
C GLY A 84 -9.84 -12.16 29.03
N THR A 85 -10.70 -11.48 29.79
CA THR A 85 -12.14 -11.33 29.50
C THR A 85 -12.39 -9.95 28.93
N TRP A 86 -13.02 -9.87 27.76
CA TRP A 86 -13.26 -8.62 27.06
C TRP A 86 -14.76 -8.33 26.95
N ASP A 87 -15.15 -7.11 27.16
CA ASP A 87 -16.51 -6.65 26.87
C ASP A 87 -16.59 -5.76 25.62
N PHE A 88 -15.42 -5.31 25.11
CA PHE A 88 -15.33 -4.55 23.88
C PHE A 88 -14.08 -4.91 23.08
N TRP A 89 -14.26 -5.07 21.78
CA TRP A 89 -13.16 -5.21 20.82
C TRP A 89 -13.40 -4.33 19.60
N TYR A 90 -12.40 -3.49 19.29
CA TYR A 90 -12.35 -2.76 18.03
C TYR A 90 -11.13 -3.23 17.21
N ALA A 91 -11.38 -3.76 16.02
CA ALA A 91 -10.34 -4.22 15.08
C ALA A 91 -10.18 -3.23 13.93
N ASN A 92 -9.07 -2.51 13.93
CA ASN A 92 -8.73 -1.61 12.82
C ASN A 92 -8.11 -2.40 11.67
N GLU A 93 -8.67 -2.28 10.46
CA GLU A 93 -8.26 -3.03 9.28
C GLU A 93 -8.28 -4.56 9.55
N LEU A 94 -9.45 -5.10 9.86
CA LEU A 94 -9.63 -6.49 10.25
C LEU A 94 -9.01 -7.52 9.27
N PRO A 95 -9.00 -7.33 7.95
CA PRO A 95 -8.34 -8.25 7.02
C PRO A 95 -6.84 -8.42 7.28
N GLN A 96 -6.18 -7.43 7.86
CA GLN A 96 -4.74 -7.50 8.18
C GLN A 96 -4.41 -8.31 9.45
N HIS A 97 -5.43 -8.77 10.18
CA HIS A 97 -5.21 -9.62 11.34
C HIS A 97 -4.99 -11.07 10.91
N HIS A 98 -4.08 -11.74 11.60
CA HIS A 98 -3.92 -13.17 11.42
C HIS A 98 -5.18 -13.92 11.89
N TYR A 99 -5.61 -14.93 11.14
CA TYR A 99 -6.85 -15.68 11.43
C TYR A 99 -6.87 -16.28 12.84
N SER A 100 -5.71 -16.78 13.34
CA SER A 100 -5.62 -17.30 14.71
C SER A 100 -5.87 -16.22 15.77
N PHE A 101 -5.43 -14.96 15.52
CA PHE A 101 -5.72 -13.85 16.42
C PHE A 101 -7.22 -13.52 16.44
N TYR A 102 -7.86 -13.47 15.27
CA TYR A 102 -9.30 -13.23 15.17
C TYR A 102 -10.10 -14.24 15.98
N ASN A 103 -9.84 -15.54 15.82
CA ASN A 103 -10.53 -16.59 16.57
C ASN A 103 -10.26 -16.50 18.07
N MET A 104 -9.04 -16.21 18.48
CA MET A 104 -8.71 -16.00 19.88
C MET A 104 -9.44 -14.79 20.46
N ALA A 105 -9.49 -13.67 19.74
CA ALA A 105 -10.16 -12.44 20.16
C ALA A 105 -11.66 -12.66 20.36
N LEU A 106 -12.34 -13.35 19.42
CA LEU A 106 -13.74 -13.70 19.59
C LEU A 106 -13.98 -14.57 20.85
N SER A 107 -13.09 -15.50 21.16
CA SER A 107 -13.20 -16.34 22.35
C SER A 107 -13.02 -15.57 23.67
N ARG A 108 -12.54 -14.33 23.64
CA ARG A 108 -12.40 -13.45 24.82
C ARG A 108 -13.63 -12.62 25.10
N LEU A 109 -14.54 -12.45 24.13
CA LEU A 109 -15.80 -11.71 24.27
C LEU A 109 -16.87 -12.56 24.98
N THR A 110 -16.63 -12.88 26.23
CA THR A 110 -17.50 -13.79 26.99
C THR A 110 -18.68 -13.14 27.73
N PRO A 111 -18.65 -11.83 28.12
CA PRO A 111 -19.82 -11.19 28.70
C PRO A 111 -21.00 -11.13 27.73
N ALA A 112 -22.22 -11.31 28.22
CA ALA A 112 -23.45 -11.33 27.39
C ALA A 112 -23.69 -9.99 26.64
N ASN A 113 -23.20 -8.89 27.18
CA ASN A 113 -23.27 -7.54 26.58
C ASN A 113 -22.01 -7.16 25.80
N ALA A 114 -21.05 -8.07 25.61
CA ALA A 114 -19.85 -7.80 24.84
C ALA A 114 -20.15 -7.37 23.39
N ARG A 115 -19.34 -6.46 22.87
CA ARG A 115 -19.48 -5.93 21.50
C ARG A 115 -18.15 -5.95 20.78
N ALA A 116 -18.17 -6.34 19.51
CA ALA A 116 -17.05 -6.21 18.59
C ALA A 116 -17.42 -5.31 17.41
N PHE A 117 -16.47 -4.48 17.00
CA PHE A 117 -16.57 -3.65 15.80
C PHE A 117 -15.27 -3.77 15.03
N ALA A 118 -15.39 -3.72 13.72
CA ALA A 118 -14.23 -3.73 12.85
C ALA A 118 -14.44 -2.75 11.69
N ASP A 119 -13.37 -2.15 11.24
CA ASP A 119 -13.30 -1.53 9.92
C ASP A 119 -12.50 -2.42 8.98
N SER A 120 -12.71 -2.23 7.69
CA SER A 120 -12.09 -3.05 6.66
C SER A 120 -12.13 -2.35 5.32
N ASN A 121 -11.00 -2.29 4.64
CA ASN A 121 -11.00 -2.11 3.21
C ASN A 121 -11.21 -3.46 2.53
N PRO A 122 -11.99 -3.54 1.44
CA PRO A 122 -12.16 -4.79 0.71
C PRO A 122 -10.82 -5.30 0.15
N GLU A 123 -10.65 -6.60 0.25
CA GLU A 123 -9.54 -7.34 -0.34
C GLU A 123 -10.07 -8.38 -1.35
N SER A 124 -9.40 -9.51 -1.50
CA SER A 124 -9.87 -10.63 -2.30
C SER A 124 -11.19 -11.19 -1.80
N SER A 125 -12.04 -11.55 -2.73
CA SER A 125 -13.20 -12.38 -2.39
C SER A 125 -12.82 -13.78 -1.87
N ASN A 126 -11.55 -14.21 -2.00
CA ASN A 126 -11.03 -15.44 -1.40
C ASN A 126 -10.57 -15.28 0.04
N HIS A 127 -10.53 -14.05 0.55
CA HIS A 127 -10.13 -13.80 1.94
C HIS A 127 -11.10 -14.42 2.94
N TRP A 128 -10.58 -14.99 4.05
CA TRP A 128 -11.38 -15.68 5.07
C TRP A 128 -12.55 -14.83 5.60
N LEU A 129 -12.35 -13.53 5.79
CA LEU A 129 -13.40 -12.64 6.28
C LEU A 129 -14.57 -12.56 5.30
N TYR A 130 -14.29 -12.51 4.00
CA TYR A 130 -15.34 -12.53 2.99
C TYR A 130 -16.02 -13.89 2.94
N GLN A 131 -15.26 -14.97 2.82
CA GLN A 131 -15.82 -16.32 2.65
C GLN A 131 -16.62 -16.80 3.86
N GLU A 132 -16.15 -16.53 5.08
CA GLU A 132 -16.77 -17.07 6.28
C GLU A 132 -17.81 -16.15 6.92
N LYS A 133 -17.75 -14.84 6.66
CA LYS A 133 -18.63 -13.84 7.32
C LYS A 133 -19.45 -13.03 6.34
N ILE A 134 -18.79 -12.30 5.42
CA ILE A 134 -19.49 -11.33 4.56
C ILE A 134 -20.37 -12.03 3.53
N LYS A 135 -19.83 -12.99 2.78
CA LYS A 135 -20.58 -13.73 1.76
C LYS A 135 -21.80 -14.47 2.36
N PRO A 136 -21.66 -15.27 3.44
CA PRO A 136 -22.82 -15.90 4.06
C PRO A 136 -23.85 -14.88 4.58
N TYR A 137 -23.40 -13.73 5.13
CA TYR A 137 -24.31 -12.66 5.53
C TYR A 137 -25.13 -12.13 4.34
N LEU A 138 -24.46 -11.87 3.21
CA LEU A 138 -25.11 -11.40 1.98
C LEU A 138 -26.07 -12.45 1.38
N GLU A 139 -25.73 -13.72 1.51
CA GLU A 139 -26.55 -14.86 1.08
C GLU A 139 -27.70 -15.18 2.07
N ASN A 140 -27.93 -14.35 3.08
CA ASN A 140 -28.96 -14.50 4.10
C ASN A 140 -28.84 -15.75 4.99
N ASN A 141 -27.62 -16.23 5.23
CA ASN A 141 -27.39 -17.32 6.19
C ASN A 141 -27.79 -16.84 7.59
N LYS A 142 -28.77 -17.54 8.18
CA LYS A 142 -29.37 -17.16 9.46
C LYS A 142 -28.36 -17.21 10.61
N ASP A 143 -27.53 -18.26 10.68
CA ASP A 143 -26.59 -18.45 11.77
C ASP A 143 -25.53 -17.33 11.81
N VAL A 144 -25.18 -16.79 10.63
CA VAL A 144 -24.25 -15.64 10.53
C VAL A 144 -24.97 -14.36 10.87
N LYS A 145 -26.19 -14.13 10.36
CA LYS A 145 -26.95 -12.88 10.60
C LYS A 145 -27.37 -12.70 12.06
N ASP A 146 -27.50 -13.77 12.82
CA ASP A 146 -27.84 -13.69 14.24
C ASP A 146 -26.68 -13.11 15.09
N VAL A 147 -25.43 -13.16 14.59
CA VAL A 147 -24.22 -12.78 15.36
C VAL A 147 -23.29 -11.79 14.64
N PHE A 148 -23.56 -11.50 13.38
CA PHE A 148 -22.70 -10.64 12.54
C PHE A 148 -23.55 -9.68 11.73
N GLU A 149 -23.12 -8.41 11.69
CA GLU A 149 -23.69 -7.38 10.83
C GLU A 149 -22.62 -6.82 9.90
N TYR A 150 -23.01 -6.54 8.67
CA TYR A 150 -22.13 -5.97 7.65
C TYR A 150 -22.74 -4.71 7.05
N TRP A 151 -21.96 -3.64 7.05
CA TRP A 151 -22.30 -2.39 6.39
C TRP A 151 -21.31 -2.13 5.26
N HIS A 152 -21.83 -1.91 4.08
CA HIS A 152 -21.04 -1.58 2.90
C HIS A 152 -21.05 -0.07 2.67
N PHE A 153 -19.87 0.48 2.44
CA PHE A 153 -19.67 1.89 2.11
C PHE A 153 -18.79 1.99 0.87
N THR A 154 -19.13 2.94 0.00
CA THR A 154 -18.30 3.34 -1.14
C THR A 154 -17.51 4.60 -0.78
N MET A 155 -16.54 4.97 -1.59
CA MET A 155 -15.82 6.24 -1.40
C MET A 155 -16.79 7.46 -1.43
N ARG A 156 -17.87 7.39 -2.21
CA ARG A 156 -18.88 8.46 -2.33
C ARG A 156 -19.76 8.63 -1.10
N ASP A 157 -19.84 7.64 -0.24
CA ASP A 157 -20.58 7.73 1.02
C ASP A 157 -19.83 8.54 2.10
N ASN A 158 -18.55 8.88 1.87
CA ASN A 158 -17.77 9.69 2.78
C ASN A 158 -17.97 11.18 2.50
N ALA A 159 -18.84 11.82 3.26
CA ALA A 159 -19.18 13.24 3.12
C ALA A 159 -17.99 14.21 3.36
N ASN A 160 -16.87 13.74 3.91
CA ASN A 160 -15.68 14.57 4.11
C ASN A 160 -14.76 14.63 2.88
N LEU A 161 -15.01 13.80 1.86
CA LEU A 161 -14.23 13.80 0.63
C LEU A 161 -14.84 14.77 -0.40
N SER A 162 -13.98 15.56 -1.04
CA SER A 162 -14.42 16.42 -2.12
C SER A 162 -14.66 15.63 -3.41
N GLU A 163 -15.62 16.10 -4.23
CA GLU A 163 -15.87 15.53 -5.57
C GLU A 163 -14.60 15.51 -6.44
N VAL A 164 -13.75 16.53 -6.33
CA VAL A 164 -12.47 16.61 -7.06
C VAL A 164 -11.55 15.45 -6.64
N PHE A 165 -11.47 15.17 -5.34
CA PHE A 165 -10.67 14.05 -4.84
C PHE A 165 -11.22 12.71 -5.36
N ILE A 166 -12.52 12.48 -5.24
CA ILE A 166 -13.17 11.23 -5.69
C ILE A 166 -12.95 11.02 -7.19
N ASN A 167 -13.20 12.05 -8.01
CA ASN A 167 -12.99 11.97 -9.45
C ASN A 167 -11.52 11.69 -9.83
N ASN A 168 -10.56 12.20 -9.06
CA ASN A 168 -9.14 11.90 -9.27
C ASN A 168 -8.83 10.45 -8.89
N GLN A 169 -9.41 9.92 -7.81
CA GLN A 169 -9.24 8.52 -7.42
C GLN A 169 -9.88 7.56 -8.45
N GLU A 170 -11.06 7.90 -8.97
CA GLU A 170 -11.71 7.12 -10.03
C GLU A 170 -10.89 7.06 -11.33
N LYS A 171 -10.12 8.10 -11.62
CA LYS A 171 -9.18 8.12 -12.75
C LYS A 171 -7.92 7.31 -12.46
N LEU A 172 -7.45 7.33 -11.21
CA LEU A 172 -6.24 6.63 -10.79
C LEU A 172 -6.45 5.11 -10.76
N TYR A 173 -7.57 4.67 -10.20
CA TYR A 173 -7.86 3.24 -10.04
C TYR A 173 -8.71 2.71 -11.18
N GLN A 174 -8.36 1.51 -11.69
CA GLN A 174 -9.11 0.79 -12.72
C GLN A 174 -9.23 -0.70 -12.38
N GLY A 175 -10.12 -1.42 -13.07
CA GLY A 175 -10.32 -2.87 -12.88
C GLY A 175 -10.61 -3.24 -11.42
N ALA A 176 -9.94 -4.27 -10.93
CA ALA A 176 -10.12 -4.78 -9.57
C ALA A 176 -9.83 -3.72 -8.49
N PHE A 177 -8.84 -2.85 -8.71
CA PHE A 177 -8.51 -1.80 -7.73
C PHE A 177 -9.59 -0.73 -7.64
N LYS A 178 -10.21 -0.34 -8.76
CA LYS A 178 -11.38 0.56 -8.74
C LYS A 178 -12.52 -0.08 -7.97
N ALA A 179 -12.84 -1.33 -8.29
CA ALA A 179 -13.91 -2.05 -7.60
C ALA A 179 -13.66 -2.15 -6.08
N ARG A 180 -12.41 -2.39 -5.66
CA ARG A 180 -12.08 -2.44 -4.22
C ARG A 180 -12.06 -1.05 -3.56
N LYS A 181 -11.29 -0.11 -4.12
CA LYS A 181 -10.99 1.19 -3.47
C LYS A 181 -12.11 2.21 -3.60
N ILE A 182 -12.86 2.20 -4.73
CA ILE A 182 -13.95 3.16 -5.01
C ILE A 182 -15.30 2.55 -4.66
N ASP A 183 -15.58 1.35 -5.20
CA ASP A 183 -16.89 0.73 -5.11
C ASP A 183 -17.06 -0.15 -3.87
N GLY A 184 -16.00 -0.37 -3.09
CA GLY A 184 -16.02 -1.16 -1.85
C GLY A 184 -16.29 -2.65 -2.04
N LEU A 185 -15.96 -3.21 -3.21
CA LEU A 185 -16.29 -4.59 -3.57
C LEU A 185 -15.15 -5.57 -3.23
N TRP A 186 -15.51 -6.72 -2.70
CA TRP A 186 -14.61 -7.85 -2.51
C TRP A 186 -14.50 -8.64 -3.80
N ILE A 187 -13.41 -8.47 -4.52
CA ILE A 187 -13.16 -9.16 -5.79
C ILE A 187 -11.73 -9.64 -5.89
N VAL A 188 -11.52 -10.66 -6.71
CA VAL A 188 -10.19 -11.19 -7.02
C VAL A 188 -9.56 -10.36 -8.13
N ALA A 189 -8.29 -10.01 -7.98
CA ALA A 189 -7.50 -9.49 -9.09
C ALA A 189 -7.03 -10.67 -9.96
N ASP A 190 -7.20 -10.57 -11.28
CA ASP A 190 -6.89 -11.63 -12.24
C ASP A 190 -6.20 -11.07 -13.49
N GLY A 191 -5.46 -11.91 -14.22
CA GLY A 191 -4.80 -11.55 -15.45
C GLY A 191 -3.52 -10.73 -15.26
N LEU A 192 -3.11 -10.05 -16.34
CA LEU A 192 -1.91 -9.20 -16.34
C LEU A 192 -2.06 -8.00 -15.40
N VAL A 193 -0.97 -7.67 -14.71
CA VAL A 193 -0.95 -6.49 -13.83
C VAL A 193 -1.08 -5.22 -14.64
N TYR A 194 -0.47 -5.15 -15.82
CA TYR A 194 -0.48 -3.99 -16.71
C TYR A 194 -1.13 -4.34 -18.06
N ASP A 195 -2.38 -4.78 -17.99
CA ASP A 195 -3.18 -5.28 -19.13
C ASP A 195 -3.44 -4.24 -20.24
N THR A 196 -3.27 -2.96 -19.94
CA THR A 196 -3.39 -1.87 -20.92
C THR A 196 -2.08 -1.54 -21.64
N PHE A 197 -0.95 -2.09 -21.20
CA PHE A 197 0.31 -1.93 -21.91
C PHE A 197 0.25 -2.71 -23.24
N GLN A 198 0.62 -2.03 -24.31
CA GLN A 198 0.71 -2.60 -25.67
C GLN A 198 2.06 -2.20 -26.25
N ALA A 199 2.93 -3.16 -26.53
CA ALA A 199 4.26 -2.88 -27.05
C ALA A 199 4.19 -2.07 -28.36
N SER A 200 3.23 -2.35 -29.24
CA SER A 200 3.03 -1.61 -30.50
C SER A 200 2.69 -0.12 -30.32
N LYS A 201 2.16 0.26 -29.17
CA LYS A 201 1.73 1.64 -28.85
C LYS A 201 2.71 2.35 -27.93
N HIS A 202 3.21 1.62 -26.93
CA HIS A 202 3.99 2.20 -25.85
C HIS A 202 5.50 2.02 -26.04
N THR A 203 5.95 1.48 -27.18
CA THR A 203 7.38 1.32 -27.46
C THR A 203 7.80 2.22 -28.61
N LEU A 204 8.99 2.82 -28.47
CA LEU A 204 9.64 3.56 -29.56
C LEU A 204 11.04 2.99 -29.80
N PRO A 205 11.53 3.08 -31.06
CA PRO A 205 12.92 2.79 -31.37
C PRO A 205 13.85 3.63 -30.51
N HIS A 206 14.89 3.02 -29.93
CA HIS A 206 15.84 3.68 -29.06
C HIS A 206 16.42 4.96 -29.68
N ILE A 207 16.70 4.93 -31.00
CA ILE A 207 17.25 6.09 -31.72
C ILE A 207 16.31 7.31 -31.68
N GLU A 208 14.99 7.10 -31.67
CA GLU A 208 14.02 8.20 -31.56
C GLU A 208 14.06 8.84 -30.16
N ILE A 209 14.23 8.03 -29.13
CA ILE A 209 14.41 8.53 -27.75
C ILE A 209 15.72 9.31 -27.64
N ILE A 210 16.82 8.82 -28.23
CA ILE A 210 18.08 9.54 -28.32
C ILE A 210 17.90 10.90 -29.00
N ASN A 211 17.17 10.97 -30.10
CA ASN A 211 16.88 12.24 -30.79
C ASN A 211 16.11 13.21 -29.88
N LYS A 212 15.17 12.72 -29.07
CA LYS A 212 14.46 13.54 -28.07
C LYS A 212 15.38 14.05 -26.96
N ILE A 213 16.32 13.22 -26.50
CA ILE A 213 17.35 13.62 -25.53
C ILE A 213 18.23 14.70 -26.11
N ASN A 214 18.76 14.51 -27.31
CA ASN A 214 19.67 15.44 -27.98
C ASN A 214 18.99 16.77 -28.31
N SER A 215 17.70 16.79 -28.60
CA SER A 215 16.91 18.00 -28.85
C SER A 215 16.36 18.65 -27.57
N ASN A 216 16.77 18.20 -26.38
CA ASN A 216 16.33 18.71 -25.07
C ASN A 216 14.79 18.64 -24.89
N GLN A 217 14.13 17.65 -25.46
CA GLN A 217 12.71 17.41 -25.21
C GLN A 217 12.49 16.69 -23.87
N ILE A 218 13.37 15.74 -23.52
CA ILE A 218 13.39 15.09 -22.20
C ILE A 218 14.26 15.95 -21.27
N LEU A 219 13.70 16.39 -20.15
CA LEU A 219 14.26 17.43 -19.31
C LEU A 219 14.90 16.93 -18.02
N GLU A 220 14.29 15.95 -17.40
CA GLU A 220 14.75 15.36 -16.15
C GLU A 220 15.01 13.88 -16.34
N PHE A 221 16.04 13.37 -15.65
CA PHE A 221 16.48 11.98 -15.70
C PHE A 221 16.63 11.46 -14.27
N PHE A 222 16.09 10.29 -14.00
CA PHE A 222 16.11 9.69 -12.68
C PHE A 222 16.09 8.17 -12.79
N LEU A 223 16.30 7.49 -11.66
CA LEU A 223 16.44 6.03 -11.63
C LEU A 223 15.45 5.39 -10.66
N GLY A 224 14.99 4.20 -11.04
CA GLY A 224 14.39 3.25 -10.12
C GLY A 224 15.29 2.02 -10.02
N ILE A 225 15.56 1.52 -8.81
CA ILE A 225 16.47 0.39 -8.59
C ILE A 225 15.81 -0.64 -7.68
N ASP A 226 15.72 -1.87 -8.17
CA ASP A 226 15.40 -3.04 -7.39
C ASP A 226 16.63 -3.92 -7.23
N TRP A 227 17.06 -4.15 -5.97
CA TRP A 227 18.27 -4.89 -5.68
C TRP A 227 18.03 -6.40 -5.61
N GLY A 228 18.65 -7.15 -6.49
CA GLY A 228 18.70 -8.58 -6.45
C GLY A 228 20.12 -9.12 -6.21
N TRP A 229 20.22 -10.40 -5.87
CA TRP A 229 21.49 -11.15 -5.83
C TRP A 229 21.36 -12.46 -6.59
N ASN A 230 20.48 -13.35 -6.10
CA ASN A 230 20.12 -14.57 -6.84
C ASN A 230 19.11 -14.27 -7.96
N HIS A 231 18.24 -13.29 -7.74
CA HIS A 231 17.46 -12.63 -8.78
C HIS A 231 18.26 -11.47 -9.37
N PRO A 232 17.97 -11.01 -10.57
CA PRO A 232 18.64 -9.86 -11.15
C PRO A 232 18.43 -8.58 -10.34
N THR A 233 19.44 -7.73 -10.32
CA THR A 233 19.27 -6.32 -9.98
C THR A 233 18.74 -5.62 -11.25
N ALA A 234 17.64 -4.91 -11.11
CA ALA A 234 17.10 -4.05 -12.17
C ALA A 234 17.36 -2.59 -11.83
N CYS A 235 18.03 -1.86 -12.72
CA CYS A 235 18.20 -0.41 -12.63
C CYS A 235 17.68 0.21 -13.91
N LEU A 236 16.61 1.00 -13.79
CA LEU A 236 15.90 1.59 -14.91
C LEU A 236 16.19 3.09 -14.99
N LEU A 237 16.66 3.55 -16.17
CA LEU A 237 16.83 4.95 -16.47
C LEU A 237 15.54 5.51 -17.04
N LEU A 238 14.94 6.43 -16.29
CA LEU A 238 13.70 7.11 -16.62
C LEU A 238 13.97 8.57 -16.96
N GLY A 239 13.12 9.14 -17.81
CA GLY A 239 13.11 10.57 -18.11
C GLY A 239 11.70 11.10 -18.25
N ILE A 240 11.52 12.42 -18.17
CA ILE A 240 10.24 13.08 -18.34
C ILE A 240 10.37 14.29 -19.27
N ASP A 241 9.35 14.51 -20.10
CA ASP A 241 9.26 15.70 -20.96
C ASP A 241 8.35 16.79 -20.35
N ARG A 242 8.25 17.94 -21.03
CA ARG A 242 7.41 19.07 -20.62
C ARG A 242 5.92 18.76 -20.60
N LYS A 243 5.49 17.73 -21.34
CA LYS A 243 4.08 17.33 -21.45
C LYS A 243 3.68 16.36 -20.33
N GLY A 244 4.67 15.88 -19.55
CA GLY A 244 4.46 14.87 -18.53
C GLY A 244 4.53 13.44 -19.04
N THR A 245 5.09 13.24 -20.24
CA THR A 245 5.34 11.89 -20.78
C THR A 245 6.62 11.34 -20.18
N TYR A 246 6.53 10.18 -19.60
CA TYR A 246 7.66 9.40 -19.07
C TYR A 246 8.28 8.53 -20.17
N TYR A 247 9.57 8.48 -20.18
CA TYR A 247 10.37 7.67 -21.08
C TYR A 247 11.21 6.69 -20.25
N LEU A 248 11.02 5.39 -20.43
CA LEU A 248 12.01 4.40 -20.01
C LEU A 248 13.07 4.30 -21.10
N ILE A 249 14.25 4.84 -20.80
CA ILE A 249 15.30 5.11 -21.78
C ILE A 249 16.25 3.93 -21.95
N ASP A 250 16.67 3.36 -20.80
CA ASP A 250 17.65 2.28 -20.76
C ASP A 250 17.45 1.41 -19.50
N GLU A 251 17.95 0.19 -19.53
CA GLU A 251 17.88 -0.74 -18.41
C GLU A 251 19.21 -1.43 -18.15
N LEU A 252 19.56 -1.63 -16.88
CA LEU A 252 20.54 -2.60 -16.44
C LEU A 252 19.77 -3.77 -15.79
N TYR A 253 20.01 -4.97 -16.25
CA TYR A 253 19.38 -6.18 -15.71
C TYR A 253 20.46 -7.25 -15.57
N SER A 254 20.89 -7.50 -14.34
CA SER A 254 22.03 -8.41 -14.08
C SER A 254 21.97 -9.03 -12.71
N SER A 255 22.20 -10.34 -12.63
CA SER A 255 22.37 -11.06 -11.36
C SER A 255 23.79 -10.88 -10.84
N LYS A 256 23.95 -10.97 -9.50
CA LYS A 256 25.24 -10.92 -8.80
C LYS A 256 26.05 -9.63 -9.05
N ILE A 257 25.34 -8.53 -9.34
CA ILE A 257 25.94 -7.20 -9.44
C ILE A 257 25.82 -6.47 -8.10
N GLU A 258 26.88 -5.79 -7.69
CA GLU A 258 26.91 -4.92 -6.52
C GLU A 258 26.81 -3.45 -6.92
N ALA A 259 26.71 -2.56 -5.94
CA ALA A 259 26.60 -1.12 -6.14
C ALA A 259 27.70 -0.55 -7.06
N ASP A 260 28.94 -1.07 -6.98
CA ASP A 260 30.05 -0.60 -7.80
C ASP A 260 29.76 -0.78 -9.30
N GLY A 261 29.18 -1.93 -9.71
CA GLY A 261 28.81 -2.18 -11.10
C GLY A 261 27.61 -1.32 -11.55
N VAL A 262 26.66 -1.04 -10.64
CA VAL A 262 25.55 -0.12 -10.91
C VAL A 262 26.07 1.31 -11.06
N ILE A 263 27.01 1.75 -10.21
CA ILE A 263 27.65 3.07 -10.29
C ILE A 263 28.41 3.23 -11.61
N GLU A 264 29.16 2.21 -12.03
CA GLU A 264 29.85 2.20 -13.31
C GLU A 264 28.87 2.38 -14.47
N TRP A 265 27.77 1.63 -14.49
CA TRP A 265 26.74 1.75 -15.49
C TRP A 265 26.09 3.16 -15.49
N ILE A 266 25.79 3.72 -14.33
CA ILE A 266 25.23 5.07 -14.20
C ILE A 266 26.20 6.10 -14.82
N ASN A 267 27.48 6.07 -14.46
CA ASN A 267 28.50 6.96 -14.97
C ASN A 267 28.67 6.84 -16.50
N GLN A 268 28.64 5.61 -17.00
CA GLN A 268 28.65 5.36 -18.44
C GLN A 268 27.45 6.01 -19.13
N LYS A 269 26.24 5.84 -18.57
CA LYS A 269 25.01 6.39 -19.16
C LYS A 269 24.94 7.92 -19.06
N GLN A 270 25.41 8.50 -17.99
CA GLN A 270 25.54 9.96 -17.87
C GLN A 270 26.49 10.51 -18.95
N THR A 271 27.57 9.81 -19.25
CA THR A 271 28.53 10.17 -20.31
C THR A 271 27.93 9.97 -21.69
N GLU A 272 27.28 8.83 -21.94
CA GLU A 272 26.65 8.46 -23.22
C GLU A 272 25.57 9.47 -23.62
N TYR A 273 24.66 9.79 -22.68
CA TYR A 273 23.55 10.70 -22.93
C TYR A 273 23.89 12.16 -22.71
N LYS A 274 25.06 12.48 -22.13
CA LYS A 274 25.48 13.83 -21.73
C LYS A 274 24.45 14.50 -20.84
N ARG A 275 23.92 13.74 -19.86
CA ARG A 275 22.89 14.18 -18.91
C ARG A 275 23.25 13.80 -17.49
N PHE A 276 22.94 14.69 -16.56
CA PHE A 276 22.97 14.36 -15.13
C PHE A 276 21.62 13.73 -14.74
N PHE A 277 21.69 12.78 -13.83
CA PHE A 277 20.51 12.18 -13.27
C PHE A 277 20.26 12.79 -11.88
N SER A 278 18.99 13.12 -11.58
CA SER A 278 18.64 13.88 -10.37
C SER A 278 18.66 13.02 -9.12
N PHE A 279 18.06 11.84 -9.20
CA PHE A 279 17.95 10.93 -8.05
C PHE A 279 17.83 9.48 -8.49
N ALA A 280 18.02 8.59 -7.52
CA ALA A 280 17.56 7.20 -7.58
C ALA A 280 16.63 6.89 -6.40
N ASN A 281 15.53 6.16 -6.65
CA ASN A 281 14.77 5.53 -5.58
C ASN A 281 15.01 4.03 -5.62
N CYS A 282 15.53 3.50 -4.51
CA CYS A 282 16.02 2.14 -4.40
C CYS A 282 15.17 1.31 -3.44
N ASP A 283 15.13 -0.01 -3.66
CA ASP A 283 14.62 -0.91 -2.61
C ASP A 283 15.44 -0.76 -1.32
N ASN A 284 14.78 -0.87 -0.18
CA ASN A 284 15.40 -0.79 1.14
C ASN A 284 15.91 -2.13 1.69
N ALA A 285 15.80 -3.22 0.91
CA ALA A 285 16.24 -4.55 1.31
C ALA A 285 17.78 -4.68 1.41
N ARG A 286 18.51 -3.80 0.74
CA ARG A 286 19.98 -3.80 0.67
C ARG A 286 20.57 -2.43 1.08
N PRO A 287 20.43 -2.01 2.35
CA PRO A 287 20.87 -0.68 2.80
C PRO A 287 22.37 -0.43 2.60
N GLU A 288 23.18 -1.47 2.66
CA GLU A 288 24.63 -1.38 2.41
C GLU A 288 24.96 -0.99 0.95
N GLN A 289 24.15 -1.44 -0.01
CA GLN A 289 24.32 -1.07 -1.42
C GLN A 289 23.83 0.39 -1.65
N ASN A 290 22.73 0.77 -1.00
CA ASN A 290 22.23 2.13 -1.04
C ASN A 290 23.23 3.14 -0.44
N GLU A 291 23.90 2.79 0.64
CA GLU A 291 24.95 3.61 1.24
C GLU A 291 26.16 3.76 0.32
N LYS A 292 26.62 2.67 -0.31
CA LYS A 292 27.69 2.73 -1.31
C LYS A 292 27.31 3.64 -2.48
N LEU A 293 26.08 3.50 -3.00
CA LEU A 293 25.56 4.33 -4.10
C LEU A 293 25.53 5.80 -3.69
N ARG A 294 25.06 6.13 -2.48
CA ARG A 294 25.01 7.49 -1.92
C ARG A 294 26.40 8.14 -1.81
N ASN A 295 27.38 7.35 -1.38
CA ASN A 295 28.73 7.87 -1.14
C ASN A 295 29.59 7.99 -2.43
N ASN A 296 29.26 7.22 -3.47
CA ASN A 296 30.10 7.11 -4.68
C ASN A 296 29.39 7.56 -5.98
N SER A 297 28.18 8.14 -5.87
CA SER A 297 27.50 8.74 -7.02
C SER A 297 27.10 10.19 -6.71
N ASN A 298 26.79 10.96 -7.77
CA ASN A 298 26.28 12.32 -7.65
C ASN A 298 24.75 12.39 -7.54
N LEU A 299 24.10 11.29 -7.14
CA LEU A 299 22.66 11.16 -7.07
C LEU A 299 22.13 11.43 -5.66
N VAL A 300 20.94 11.98 -5.57
CA VAL A 300 20.14 11.93 -4.34
C VAL A 300 19.52 10.54 -4.22
N ILE A 301 19.85 9.79 -3.18
CA ILE A 301 19.36 8.42 -2.98
C ILE A 301 18.20 8.42 -2.01
N TYR A 302 17.05 7.94 -2.49
CA TYR A 302 15.86 7.67 -1.71
C TYR A 302 15.67 6.16 -1.51
N GLU A 303 14.99 5.78 -0.44
CA GLU A 303 14.71 4.38 -0.06
C GLU A 303 13.21 4.23 0.27
N GLU A 304 12.37 4.89 -0.52
CA GLU A 304 10.93 4.87 -0.32
C GLU A 304 10.32 3.62 -0.96
N LYS A 305 9.75 2.77 -0.12
CA LYS A 305 9.04 1.56 -0.56
C LYS A 305 7.52 1.76 -0.45
N PRO A 306 6.85 2.09 -1.56
CA PRO A 306 5.40 2.23 -1.56
C PRO A 306 4.70 0.89 -1.35
N LYS A 307 3.44 0.93 -0.93
CA LYS A 307 2.59 -0.26 -0.99
C LYS A 307 2.48 -0.72 -2.44
N VAL A 308 2.54 -2.03 -2.65
CA VAL A 308 2.55 -2.63 -4.00
C VAL A 308 1.31 -2.22 -4.80
N GLU A 309 0.11 -2.31 -4.20
CA GLU A 309 -1.14 -1.91 -4.84
C GLU A 309 -1.15 -0.45 -5.29
N ASP A 310 -0.73 0.47 -4.41
CA ASP A 310 -0.77 1.91 -4.70
C ASP A 310 0.22 2.27 -5.81
N SER A 311 1.39 1.65 -5.82
CA SER A 311 2.39 1.85 -6.87
C SER A 311 2.01 1.21 -8.20
N ILE A 312 1.33 0.06 -8.19
CA ILE A 312 0.76 -0.55 -9.40
C ILE A 312 -0.32 0.37 -9.99
N ALA A 313 -1.24 0.87 -9.18
CA ALA A 313 -2.29 1.77 -9.62
C ALA A 313 -1.70 3.03 -10.27
N LEU A 314 -0.63 3.56 -9.69
CA LEU A 314 0.07 4.73 -10.20
C LEU A 314 0.71 4.47 -11.57
N VAL A 315 1.44 3.36 -11.75
CA VAL A 315 2.02 2.98 -13.06
C VAL A 315 0.92 2.72 -14.09
N ARG A 316 -0.17 2.03 -13.70
CA ARG A 316 -1.35 1.85 -14.56
C ARG A 316 -1.91 3.17 -15.05
N SER A 317 -2.02 4.16 -14.16
CA SER A 317 -2.55 5.47 -14.55
C SER A 317 -1.67 6.14 -15.60
N VAL A 318 -0.34 6.06 -15.47
CA VAL A 318 0.61 6.61 -16.46
C VAL A 318 0.43 5.92 -17.81
N ILE A 319 0.29 4.59 -17.84
CA ILE A 319 0.05 3.82 -19.07
C ILE A 319 -1.30 4.20 -19.69
N ASN A 320 -2.37 4.26 -18.91
CA ASN A 320 -3.72 4.51 -19.38
C ASN A 320 -3.92 5.91 -19.99
N TYR A 321 -3.11 6.88 -19.56
CA TYR A 321 -3.08 8.22 -20.16
C TYR A 321 -2.10 8.35 -21.34
N ASP A 322 -1.55 7.22 -21.82
CA ASP A 322 -0.54 7.20 -22.88
C ASP A 322 0.73 8.03 -22.56
N ASN A 323 1.03 8.14 -21.27
CA ASN A 323 2.14 8.94 -20.75
C ASN A 323 3.37 8.09 -20.40
N LEU A 324 3.45 6.84 -20.83
CA LEU A 324 4.63 5.98 -20.72
C LEU A 324 5.08 5.51 -22.09
N ILE A 325 6.33 5.79 -22.41
CA ILE A 325 7.02 5.30 -23.61
C ILE A 325 8.24 4.52 -23.15
N VAL A 326 8.40 3.31 -23.69
CA VAL A 326 9.51 2.40 -23.39
C VAL A 326 10.43 2.30 -24.62
N SER A 327 11.73 2.37 -24.40
CA SER A 327 12.71 2.10 -25.46
C SER A 327 12.64 0.63 -25.87
N ASP A 328 12.68 0.33 -27.18
CA ASP A 328 12.77 -1.05 -27.69
C ASP A 328 14.04 -1.79 -27.23
N LYS A 329 15.04 -1.05 -26.74
CA LYS A 329 16.25 -1.58 -26.11
C LYS A 329 15.96 -2.23 -24.74
N CYS A 330 14.91 -1.80 -24.04
CA CYS A 330 14.53 -2.28 -22.70
C CYS A 330 13.72 -3.59 -22.82
N SER A 331 14.36 -4.63 -23.34
CA SER A 331 13.71 -5.90 -23.67
C SER A 331 13.24 -6.68 -22.44
N HIS A 332 13.93 -6.58 -21.29
CA HIS A 332 13.52 -7.22 -20.04
C HIS A 332 12.26 -6.56 -19.50
N THR A 333 12.24 -5.22 -19.43
CA THR A 333 11.06 -4.47 -18.99
C THR A 333 9.84 -4.74 -19.88
N ILE A 334 10.02 -4.78 -21.22
CA ILE A 334 8.93 -5.10 -22.15
C ILE A 334 8.38 -6.51 -21.87
N ASN A 335 9.27 -7.50 -21.74
CA ASN A 335 8.88 -8.88 -21.43
C ASN A 335 8.15 -8.98 -20.09
N GLU A 336 8.59 -8.25 -19.08
CA GLU A 336 7.91 -8.25 -17.77
C GLU A 336 6.52 -7.58 -17.85
N PHE A 337 6.33 -6.52 -18.62
CA PHE A 337 4.99 -5.97 -18.88
C PHE A 337 4.02 -7.00 -19.46
N GLU A 338 4.50 -7.89 -20.32
CA GLU A 338 3.71 -8.92 -20.98
C GLU A 338 3.49 -10.19 -20.13
N THR A 339 4.27 -10.38 -19.08
CA THR A 339 4.25 -11.59 -18.24
C THR A 339 3.89 -11.37 -16.78
N TYR A 340 4.05 -10.14 -16.26
CA TYR A 340 3.75 -9.81 -14.87
C TYR A 340 2.25 -9.87 -14.60
N ARG A 341 1.84 -10.83 -13.78
CA ARG A 341 0.43 -11.19 -13.61
C ARG A 341 0.06 -11.54 -12.17
N TYR A 342 -1.21 -11.55 -11.92
CA TYR A 342 -1.77 -12.13 -10.70
C TYR A 342 -1.80 -13.66 -10.79
N PRO A 343 -1.84 -14.35 -9.62
CA PRO A 343 -1.95 -15.79 -9.60
C PRO A 343 -3.29 -16.24 -10.22
N ASN A 344 -3.23 -17.34 -10.99
CA ASN A 344 -4.44 -17.99 -11.48
C ASN A 344 -5.14 -18.79 -10.36
N GLU A 345 -6.31 -19.38 -10.66
CA GLU A 345 -7.13 -20.07 -9.67
C GLU A 345 -6.39 -21.25 -9.02
N GLU A 346 -5.63 -22.04 -9.80
CA GLU A 346 -4.87 -23.18 -9.28
C GLU A 346 -3.71 -22.75 -8.37
N GLU A 347 -3.05 -21.64 -8.72
CA GLU A 347 -1.95 -21.09 -7.93
C GLU A 347 -2.43 -20.50 -6.60
N ARG A 348 -3.62 -19.90 -6.57
CA ARG A 348 -4.26 -19.35 -5.37
C ARG A 348 -4.59 -20.41 -4.32
N LEU A 349 -4.82 -21.64 -4.74
CA LEU A 349 -5.07 -22.76 -3.83
C LEU A 349 -3.82 -23.22 -3.08
N LYS A 350 -2.64 -22.77 -3.48
CA LYS A 350 -1.38 -23.09 -2.80
C LYS A 350 -1.17 -22.13 -1.63
N ALA A 351 -0.93 -22.66 -0.44
CA ALA A 351 -0.79 -21.88 0.80
C ALA A 351 0.36 -20.84 0.78
N SER A 352 1.31 -20.95 -0.16
CA SER A 352 2.44 -20.03 -0.33
C SER A 352 2.16 -18.82 -1.22
N VAL A 353 0.99 -18.76 -1.88
CA VAL A 353 0.64 -17.70 -2.83
C VAL A 353 -0.37 -16.75 -2.20
N GLN A 354 -0.02 -15.48 -2.13
CA GLN A 354 -0.95 -14.42 -1.75
C GLN A 354 -1.87 -14.13 -2.93
N ALA A 355 -3.15 -14.43 -2.80
CA ALA A 355 -4.13 -14.38 -3.89
C ALA A 355 -4.25 -13.01 -4.58
N ASP A 356 -3.93 -11.94 -3.87
CA ASP A 356 -4.12 -10.54 -4.31
C ASP A 356 -2.83 -9.83 -4.68
N MET A 357 -1.70 -10.48 -4.48
CA MET A 357 -0.42 -9.95 -4.87
C MET A 357 0.00 -10.55 -6.21
N PRO A 358 0.64 -9.78 -7.09
CA PRO A 358 1.25 -10.36 -8.27
C PRO A 358 2.24 -11.47 -7.93
N ILE A 359 2.40 -12.41 -8.85
CA ILE A 359 3.39 -13.48 -8.67
C ILE A 359 4.79 -12.87 -8.67
N LYS A 360 5.58 -13.25 -7.67
CA LYS A 360 6.99 -12.89 -7.54
C LYS A 360 7.86 -13.74 -8.49
N MET A 361 7.78 -13.42 -9.78
CA MET A 361 8.54 -14.07 -10.83
C MET A 361 8.65 -13.14 -12.03
N ASN A 362 9.88 -12.82 -12.42
CA ASN A 362 10.18 -11.86 -13.48
C ASN A 362 9.47 -10.51 -13.22
N ASP A 363 9.71 -9.93 -12.05
CA ASP A 363 9.07 -8.69 -11.60
C ASP A 363 10.09 -7.62 -11.19
N ASP A 364 11.39 -7.87 -11.39
CA ASP A 364 12.48 -7.00 -10.96
C ASP A 364 12.43 -5.62 -11.65
N CYS A 365 12.18 -5.59 -12.96
CA CYS A 365 11.99 -4.35 -13.72
C CYS A 365 10.70 -3.64 -13.33
N MET A 366 9.62 -4.38 -13.07
CA MET A 366 8.34 -3.81 -12.62
C MET A 366 8.47 -3.17 -11.24
N ASP A 367 9.21 -3.78 -10.32
CA ASP A 367 9.50 -3.24 -9.01
C ASP A 367 10.36 -1.96 -9.13
N ALA A 368 11.44 -2.00 -9.92
CA ALA A 368 12.28 -0.83 -10.18
C ALA A 368 11.50 0.32 -10.83
N LEU A 369 10.64 0.04 -11.82
CA LEU A 369 9.77 1.04 -12.46
C LEU A 369 8.83 1.71 -11.44
N ARG A 370 8.20 0.89 -10.58
CA ARG A 370 7.30 1.39 -9.52
C ARG A 370 8.02 2.31 -8.54
N TYR A 371 9.26 1.97 -8.14
CA TYR A 371 10.04 2.81 -7.25
C TYR A 371 10.38 4.17 -7.88
N GLY A 372 10.90 4.16 -9.12
CA GLY A 372 11.26 5.40 -9.82
C GLY A 372 10.06 6.32 -10.05
N LEU A 373 8.98 5.79 -10.63
CA LEU A 373 7.78 6.59 -10.92
C LEU A 373 7.06 7.07 -9.65
N TYR A 374 6.95 6.24 -8.63
CA TYR A 374 6.31 6.63 -7.38
C TYR A 374 7.01 7.84 -6.75
N LYS A 375 8.34 7.79 -6.63
CA LYS A 375 9.10 8.89 -6.05
C LYS A 375 8.93 10.18 -6.83
N HIS A 376 9.07 10.11 -8.15
CA HIS A 376 8.93 11.29 -9.00
C HIS A 376 7.52 11.90 -8.88
N LEU A 377 6.46 11.10 -9.01
CA LEU A 377 5.08 11.57 -8.99
C LEU A 377 4.66 12.13 -7.62
N THR A 378 5.11 11.54 -6.53
CA THR A 378 4.80 12.02 -5.18
C THR A 378 5.50 13.34 -4.87
N THR A 379 6.77 13.49 -5.26
CA THR A 379 7.53 14.74 -5.09
C THR A 379 6.94 15.89 -5.93
N PHE A 380 6.56 15.59 -7.18
CA PHE A 380 6.01 16.59 -8.09
C PHE A 380 4.62 17.08 -7.67
N ASN A 381 3.77 16.20 -7.15
CA ASN A 381 2.45 16.57 -6.64
C ASN A 381 2.55 17.44 -5.37
N GLN A 382 3.51 17.19 -4.50
CA GLN A 382 3.77 18.05 -3.34
C GLN A 382 4.18 19.46 -3.77
N GLN A 383 5.06 19.62 -4.75
CA GLN A 383 5.47 20.93 -5.26
C GLN A 383 4.32 21.70 -5.92
N ARG A 384 3.41 21.03 -6.64
CA ARG A 384 2.21 21.67 -7.20
C ARG A 384 1.24 22.16 -6.14
N SER A 385 1.01 21.40 -5.08
CA SER A 385 0.13 21.81 -3.97
C SER A 385 0.69 23.03 -3.22
N PHE A 386 2.00 23.17 -3.06
CA PHE A 386 2.64 24.36 -2.47
C PHE A 386 2.51 25.61 -3.36
N ASN A 387 2.61 25.45 -4.67
CA ASN A 387 2.50 26.59 -5.61
C ASN A 387 1.06 27.10 -5.79
N THR A 388 0.06 26.26 -5.50
CA THR A 388 -1.37 26.64 -5.58
C THR A 388 -1.84 27.41 -4.32
N ILE A 389 -1.07 27.39 -3.24
CA ILE A 389 -1.37 28.11 -1.98
C ILE A 389 -0.76 29.53 -2.00
N GLN A 390 0.08 29.86 -2.97
CA GLN A 390 0.73 31.18 -3.10
C GLN A 390 0.16 32.07 -4.21
N CYS A 391 -0.97 31.73 -4.82
CA CYS A 391 -1.66 32.57 -5.81
C CYS A 391 -3.01 33.06 -5.28
#